data_148d2b4f062dcb2e5456109da0f229ff
#
_entry.id   148d2b4f062dcb2e5456109da0f229ff
#
_cell.length_a   1.000
_cell.length_b   1.000
_cell.length_c   1.000
_cell.angle_alpha   90.00
_cell.angle_beta   90.00
_cell.angle_gamma   90.00
#
_symmetry.space_group_name_H-M   'P 1'
#
loop_
_entity.id
_entity.type
_entity.pdbx_description
1 polymer ?
#
loop_
_entity_poly.entity_id
_entity_poly.type
_entity_poly.pdbx_seq_one_letter_code
_entity_poly.pdbx_strand_id
1 'polypeptide(L)'
;MDPLLDPIEGADHQEIGGLRMDVARAGNGRIKRIVYPPGFRWSTHMKPVVRTEYCMHTHIGFLARGHIQGVYKDGCTYEVVAPQFAVVEAGHDAWVVGDEPAVFIQWDSQEGTARRFGLRSEHGHE
;
A
#
# COMPACT_ATOMS: atom_id res chain seq x y z
N MET A 1 18.12 15.63 -0.90
CA MET A 1 18.07 14.17 -1.08
C MET A 1 17.25 13.53 0.03
N ASP A 2 16.31 12.70 -0.31
CA ASP A 2 15.42 12.06 0.67
C ASP A 2 15.49 10.55 0.48
N PRO A 3 16.13 9.82 1.42
CA PRO A 3 16.30 8.37 1.27
C PRO A 3 15.00 7.58 1.15
N LEU A 4 13.89 8.12 1.67
CA LEU A 4 12.59 7.46 1.54
C LEU A 4 11.99 7.62 0.15
N LEU A 5 12.44 8.58 -0.62
CA LEU A 5 11.91 8.88 -1.96
C LEU A 5 12.89 8.54 -3.08
N ASP A 6 14.17 8.50 -2.78
CA ASP A 6 15.20 8.21 -3.79
C ASP A 6 15.13 6.73 -4.19
N PRO A 7 15.52 6.39 -5.43
CA PRO A 7 15.60 5.00 -5.86
C PRO A 7 16.50 4.19 -4.92
N ILE A 8 16.03 3.00 -4.56
CA ILE A 8 16.80 2.10 -3.67
C ILE A 8 17.77 1.29 -4.53
N GLU A 9 19.05 1.37 -4.21
CA GLU A 9 20.06 0.62 -4.92
C GLU A 9 19.83 -0.89 -4.77
N GLY A 10 19.92 -1.60 -5.88
CA GLY A 10 19.75 -3.05 -5.90
C GLY A 10 18.31 -3.52 -6.04
N ALA A 11 17.35 -2.61 -6.02
CA ALA A 11 15.94 -2.96 -6.19
C ALA A 11 15.53 -2.85 -7.66
N ASP A 12 14.46 -3.56 -8.01
CA ASP A 12 13.78 -3.37 -9.29
C ASP A 12 12.88 -2.14 -9.18
N HIS A 13 12.98 -1.24 -10.15
CA HIS A 13 12.21 0.00 -10.16
C HIS A 13 11.04 -0.11 -11.12
N GLN A 14 9.85 0.21 -10.66
CA GLN A 14 8.62 0.15 -11.45
C GLN A 14 7.79 1.40 -11.24
N GLU A 15 7.03 1.77 -12.28
CA GLU A 15 6.03 2.83 -12.19
C GLU A 15 4.73 2.33 -12.78
N ILE A 16 3.65 2.42 -12.02
CA ILE A 16 2.31 2.00 -12.45
C ILE A 16 1.30 2.97 -11.88
N GLY A 17 0.45 3.56 -12.75
CA GLY A 17 -0.64 4.42 -12.29
C GLY A 17 -0.20 5.62 -11.47
N GLY A 18 1.00 6.12 -11.70
CA GLY A 18 1.57 7.22 -10.93
C GLY A 18 2.31 6.78 -9.68
N LEU A 19 2.21 5.51 -9.30
CA LEU A 19 2.98 4.96 -8.19
C LEU A 19 4.41 4.68 -8.61
N ARG A 20 5.36 4.91 -7.71
CA ARG A 20 6.73 4.43 -7.88
C ARG A 20 6.97 3.30 -6.89
N MET A 21 7.51 2.20 -7.38
CA MET A 21 7.79 1.04 -6.55
C MET A 21 9.23 0.59 -6.71
N ASP A 22 9.88 0.36 -5.58
CA ASP A 22 11.18 -0.29 -5.52
C ASP A 22 10.96 -1.64 -4.86
N VAL A 23 11.31 -2.71 -5.57
CA VAL A 23 10.93 -4.07 -5.19
C VAL A 23 12.16 -4.94 -5.05
N ALA A 24 12.24 -5.68 -3.95
CA ALA A 24 13.29 -6.66 -3.72
C ALA A 24 12.68 -8.01 -3.34
N ARG A 25 13.31 -9.09 -3.80
CA ARG A 25 12.87 -10.42 -3.40
C ARG A 25 13.26 -10.69 -1.95
N ALA A 26 12.36 -11.37 -1.24
CA ALA A 26 12.57 -11.75 0.15
C ALA A 26 11.98 -13.15 0.36
N GLY A 27 12.78 -14.18 0.11
CA GLY A 27 12.31 -15.57 0.15
C GLY A 27 11.25 -15.83 -0.92
N ASN A 28 10.07 -16.28 -0.53
CA ASN A 28 8.94 -16.52 -1.45
C ASN A 28 8.12 -15.28 -1.70
N GLY A 29 8.49 -14.18 -1.11
CA GLY A 29 7.75 -12.94 -1.23
C GLY A 29 8.60 -11.80 -1.73
N ARG A 30 8.12 -10.59 -1.49
CA ARG A 30 8.79 -9.37 -1.90
C ARG A 30 8.65 -8.33 -0.81
N ILE A 31 9.66 -7.47 -0.71
CA ILE A 31 9.55 -6.24 0.07
C ILE A 31 9.47 -5.11 -0.94
N LYS A 32 8.51 -4.21 -0.75
CA LYS A 32 8.29 -3.07 -1.63
C LYS A 32 8.35 -1.78 -0.84
N ARG A 33 8.98 -0.78 -1.41
CA ARG A 33 8.77 0.59 -0.98
C ARG A 33 7.94 1.26 -2.06
N ILE A 34 6.72 1.66 -1.70
CA ILE A 34 5.78 2.29 -2.62
C ILE A 34 5.66 3.76 -2.27
N VAL A 35 5.81 4.63 -3.27
CA VAL A 35 5.59 6.06 -3.12
C VAL A 35 4.30 6.40 -3.84
N TYR A 36 3.32 6.86 -3.06
CA TYR A 36 2.04 7.33 -3.56
C TYR A 36 2.11 8.85 -3.65
N PRO A 37 1.98 9.44 -4.85
CA PRO A 37 2.06 10.90 -4.97
C PRO A 37 0.86 11.59 -4.33
N PRO A 38 0.99 12.89 -3.99
CA PRO A 38 -0.18 13.65 -3.58
C PRO A 38 -1.26 13.60 -4.65
N GLY A 39 -2.51 13.49 -4.23
CA GLY A 39 -3.63 13.38 -5.15
C GLY A 39 -3.91 11.98 -5.66
N PHE A 40 -3.09 11.01 -5.31
CA PHE A 40 -3.32 9.63 -5.71
C PHE A 40 -4.63 9.10 -5.12
N ARG A 41 -5.40 8.40 -5.96
CA ARG A 41 -6.57 7.62 -5.55
C ARG A 41 -6.57 6.34 -6.37
N TRP A 42 -6.65 5.20 -5.70
CA TRP A 42 -6.56 3.91 -6.37
C TRP A 42 -7.62 3.77 -7.46
N SER A 43 -8.88 4.12 -7.16
CA SER A 43 -9.97 3.96 -8.11
C SER A 43 -9.82 4.85 -9.35
N THR A 44 -9.07 5.94 -9.26
CA THR A 44 -8.80 6.82 -10.40
C THR A 44 -7.57 6.38 -11.19
N HIS A 45 -6.50 6.01 -10.51
CA HIS A 45 -5.19 5.83 -11.14
C HIS A 45 -4.83 4.36 -11.40
N MET A 46 -5.27 3.45 -10.53
CA MET A 46 -4.92 2.04 -10.65
C MET A 46 -6.04 1.18 -11.21
N LYS A 47 -7.29 1.50 -10.89
CA LYS A 47 -8.44 0.72 -11.36
C LYS A 47 -8.47 0.56 -12.88
N PRO A 48 -8.21 1.61 -13.68
CA PRO A 48 -8.19 1.45 -15.14
C PRO A 48 -7.07 0.54 -15.63
N VAL A 49 -6.00 0.39 -14.86
CA VAL A 49 -4.84 -0.44 -15.23
C VAL A 49 -5.10 -1.90 -14.86
N VAL A 50 -5.53 -2.15 -13.62
CA VAL A 50 -5.69 -3.51 -13.11
C VAL A 50 -7.07 -4.10 -13.39
N ARG A 51 -8.06 -3.25 -13.68
CA ARG A 51 -9.41 -3.65 -14.09
C ARG A 51 -10.18 -4.46 -13.07
N THR A 52 -9.93 -4.25 -11.80
CA THR A 52 -10.77 -4.75 -10.72
C THR A 52 -11.53 -3.59 -10.12
N GLU A 53 -12.67 -3.87 -9.50
CA GLU A 53 -13.49 -2.81 -8.90
C GLU A 53 -12.81 -2.22 -7.66
N TYR A 54 -12.10 -3.06 -6.91
CA TYR A 54 -11.36 -2.67 -5.72
C TYR A 54 -9.95 -3.23 -5.78
N CYS A 55 -9.06 -2.65 -4.99
CA CYS A 55 -7.71 -3.20 -4.83
C CYS A 55 -7.79 -4.54 -4.10
N MET A 56 -7.31 -5.59 -4.75
CA MET A 56 -7.41 -6.95 -4.23
C MET A 56 -6.12 -7.42 -3.55
N HIS A 57 -5.18 -6.51 -3.31
CA HIS A 57 -3.97 -6.81 -2.54
C HIS A 57 -4.19 -6.59 -1.07
N THR A 58 -3.65 -7.52 -0.27
CA THR A 58 -3.50 -7.30 1.16
C THR A 58 -2.17 -6.58 1.39
N HIS A 59 -2.23 -5.43 2.08
CA HIS A 59 -1.05 -4.64 2.38
C HIS A 59 -0.65 -4.84 3.83
N ILE A 60 0.57 -5.33 4.05
CA ILE A 60 1.13 -5.52 5.39
C ILE A 60 2.45 -4.76 5.43
N GLY A 61 2.56 -3.79 6.33
CA GLY A 61 3.79 -3.04 6.39
C GLY A 61 3.75 -1.82 7.28
N PHE A 62 4.52 -0.84 6.88
CA PHE A 62 4.79 0.35 7.68
C PHE A 62 4.65 1.59 6.81
N LEU A 63 3.74 2.48 7.20
CA LEU A 63 3.63 3.78 6.56
C LEU A 63 4.69 4.68 7.19
N ALA A 64 5.75 4.95 6.43
CA ALA A 64 6.91 5.71 6.91
C ALA A 64 6.69 7.21 6.78
N ARG A 65 5.83 7.65 5.86
CA ARG A 65 5.54 9.06 5.63
C ARG A 65 4.15 9.21 5.04
N GLY A 66 3.49 10.30 5.39
CA GLY A 66 2.24 10.69 4.76
C GLY A 66 1.00 10.20 5.49
N HIS A 67 -0.11 10.25 4.77
CA HIS A 67 -1.43 10.00 5.34
C HIS A 67 -2.30 9.37 4.26
N ILE A 68 -2.86 8.21 4.54
CA ILE A 68 -3.73 7.48 3.62
C ILE A 68 -5.07 7.24 4.30
N GLN A 69 -6.15 7.47 3.56
CA GLN A 69 -7.49 7.05 3.93
C GLN A 69 -8.01 6.06 2.91
N GLY A 70 -8.92 5.21 3.33
CA GLY A 70 -9.51 4.25 2.43
C GLY A 70 -10.89 3.80 2.87
N VAL A 71 -11.50 3.00 2.00
CA VAL A 71 -12.82 2.43 2.22
C VAL A 71 -12.84 1.01 1.68
N TYR A 72 -13.40 0.11 2.46
CA TYR A 72 -13.63 -1.27 2.04
C TYR A 72 -14.94 -1.38 1.26
N LYS A 73 -15.06 -2.48 0.53
CA LYS A 73 -16.25 -2.77 -0.26
C LYS A 73 -17.53 -2.73 0.56
N ASP A 74 -17.48 -3.10 1.83
CA ASP A 74 -18.64 -3.09 2.73
C ASP A 74 -18.95 -1.71 3.32
N GLY A 75 -18.16 -0.69 2.97
CA GLY A 75 -18.36 0.67 3.45
C GLY A 75 -17.55 1.04 4.68
N CYS A 76 -16.85 0.08 5.31
CA CYS A 76 -15.97 0.39 6.43
C CYS A 76 -14.81 1.27 5.95
N THR A 77 -14.53 2.33 6.69
CA THR A 77 -13.42 3.24 6.38
C THR A 77 -12.21 2.95 7.25
N TYR A 78 -11.04 3.36 6.78
CA TYR A 78 -9.83 3.26 7.56
C TYR A 78 -8.91 4.43 7.27
N GLU A 79 -7.97 4.64 8.18
CA GLU A 79 -7.02 5.73 8.09
C GLU A 79 -5.68 5.27 8.64
N VAL A 80 -4.60 5.62 7.94
CA VAL A 80 -3.23 5.34 8.37
C VAL A 80 -2.45 6.63 8.32
N VAL A 81 -1.84 7.01 9.45
CA VAL A 81 -1.05 8.24 9.58
C VAL A 81 0.35 7.88 10.00
N ALA A 82 1.35 8.29 9.23
CA ALA A 82 2.75 7.95 9.50
C ALA A 82 3.26 8.59 10.80
N PRO A 83 4.13 7.91 11.53
CA PRO A 83 4.58 6.54 11.34
C PRO A 83 3.59 5.55 11.96
N GLN A 84 3.21 4.53 11.20
CA GLN A 84 2.22 3.57 11.70
C GLN A 84 2.37 2.24 10.96
N PHE A 85 2.32 1.15 11.71
CA PHE A 85 2.13 -0.18 11.11
C PHE A 85 0.70 -0.32 10.65
N ALA A 86 0.50 -1.00 9.53
CA ALA A 86 -0.84 -1.19 8.99
C ALA A 86 -1.00 -2.54 8.31
N VAL A 87 -2.19 -3.10 8.46
CA VAL A 87 -2.63 -4.26 7.71
C VAL A 87 -3.94 -3.87 7.04
N VAL A 88 -3.93 -3.78 5.71
CA VAL A 88 -5.10 -3.42 4.92
C VAL A 88 -5.45 -4.60 4.05
N GLU A 89 -6.61 -5.20 4.30
CA GLU A 89 -7.04 -6.39 3.58
C GLU A 89 -7.52 -6.06 2.17
N ALA A 90 -7.58 -7.09 1.32
CA ALA A 90 -8.09 -6.98 -0.05
C ALA A 90 -9.53 -6.45 -0.06
N GLY A 91 -9.91 -5.82 -1.16
CA GLY A 91 -11.27 -5.30 -1.34
C GLY A 91 -11.44 -3.86 -0.87
N HIS A 92 -10.45 -3.01 -1.15
CA HIS A 92 -10.45 -1.62 -0.69
C HIS A 92 -10.17 -0.64 -1.83
N ASP A 93 -10.57 0.61 -1.61
CA ASP A 93 -10.09 1.79 -2.33
C ASP A 93 -9.30 2.63 -1.33
N ALA A 94 -8.36 3.42 -1.82
CA ALA A 94 -7.52 4.24 -0.96
C ALA A 94 -7.05 5.50 -1.68
N TRP A 95 -6.74 6.53 -0.91
CA TRP A 95 -6.26 7.80 -1.45
C TRP A 95 -5.31 8.47 -0.48
N VAL A 96 -4.43 9.30 -1.03
CA VAL A 96 -3.50 10.11 -0.24
C VAL A 96 -4.21 11.37 0.24
N VAL A 97 -4.05 11.67 1.51
CA VAL A 97 -4.60 12.89 2.12
C VAL A 97 -3.47 13.90 2.24
N GLY A 98 -3.75 15.14 1.85
CA GLY A 98 -2.77 16.22 1.93
C GLY A 98 -1.90 16.34 0.69
N ASP A 99 -0.87 17.16 0.78
CA ASP A 99 -0.01 17.53 -0.34
C ASP A 99 1.42 16.96 -0.23
N GLU A 100 1.60 15.99 0.64
CA GLU A 100 2.86 15.27 0.82
C GLU A 100 2.69 13.84 0.30
N PRO A 101 3.71 13.25 -0.33
CA PRO A 101 3.61 11.86 -0.77
C PRO A 101 3.52 10.91 0.42
N ALA A 102 2.84 9.79 0.23
CA ALA A 102 2.81 8.70 1.20
C ALA A 102 3.84 7.65 0.82
N VAL A 103 4.60 7.18 1.81
CA VAL A 103 5.63 6.17 1.60
C VAL A 103 5.28 4.95 2.43
N PHE A 104 4.95 3.86 1.76
CA PHE A 104 4.56 2.61 2.39
C PHE A 104 5.62 1.55 2.10
N ILE A 105 6.16 0.96 3.15
CA ILE A 105 7.09 -0.16 3.03
C ILE A 105 6.31 -1.40 3.39
N GLN A 106 6.11 -2.30 2.42
CA GLN A 106 5.22 -3.42 2.61
C GLN A 106 5.87 -4.76 2.29
N TRP A 107 5.40 -5.75 2.98
CA TRP A 107 5.69 -7.14 2.72
C TRP A 107 4.56 -7.71 1.85
N ASP A 108 4.92 -8.25 0.70
CA ASP A 108 3.97 -8.81 -0.23
C ASP A 108 4.40 -10.23 -0.57
N SER A 109 3.80 -11.22 0.04
CA SER A 109 4.18 -12.60 -0.22
C SER A 109 3.02 -13.36 -0.84
N GLN A 110 2.16 -13.91 -0.02
CA GLN A 110 1.07 -14.76 -0.46
C GLN A 110 -0.26 -14.20 -0.01
N GLU A 111 -1.30 -14.56 -0.75
CA GLU A 111 -2.65 -14.29 -0.33
C GLU A 111 -2.88 -14.86 1.08
N GLY A 112 -3.55 -14.09 1.92
CA GLY A 112 -3.83 -14.50 3.29
C GLY A 112 -2.67 -14.34 4.25
N THR A 113 -1.64 -13.58 3.89
CA THR A 113 -0.46 -13.38 4.73
C THR A 113 -0.81 -12.84 6.12
N ALA A 114 -1.74 -11.88 6.21
CA ALA A 114 -2.14 -11.33 7.50
C ALA A 114 -2.69 -12.42 8.41
N ARG A 115 -3.56 -13.27 7.88
CA ARG A 115 -4.15 -14.38 8.63
C ARG A 115 -3.10 -15.37 9.07
N ARG A 116 -2.16 -15.70 8.18
CA ARG A 116 -1.10 -16.68 8.48
C ARG A 116 -0.19 -16.20 9.60
N PHE A 117 0.03 -14.91 9.70
CA PHE A 117 0.87 -14.33 10.75
C PHE A 117 0.07 -13.92 11.98
N GLY A 118 -1.24 -14.13 11.98
CA GLY A 118 -2.08 -13.74 13.11
C GLY A 118 -2.21 -12.24 13.29
N LEU A 119 -2.03 -11.48 12.21
CA LEU A 119 -2.09 -10.03 12.26
C LEU A 119 -3.52 -9.54 12.14
N ARG A 120 -3.83 -8.47 12.83
CA ARG A 120 -5.13 -7.79 12.70
C ARG A 120 -5.06 -6.75 11.60
N SER A 121 -6.13 -6.68 10.81
CA SER A 121 -6.28 -5.61 9.84
C SER A 121 -6.99 -4.42 10.47
N GLU A 122 -6.89 -3.26 9.80
CA GLU A 122 -7.67 -2.08 10.17
C GLU A 122 -9.18 -2.32 10.01
N HIS A 123 -9.57 -3.29 9.22
CA HIS A 123 -10.97 -3.57 8.92
C HIS A 123 -11.67 -4.34 10.04
N GLY A 124 -11.05 -5.18 10.77
CA GLY A 124 -11.51 -5.77 12.01
C GLY A 124 -12.89 -6.43 12.05
N HIS A 125 -13.46 -6.88 10.95
CA HIS A 125 -14.71 -7.66 10.96
C HIS A 125 -14.39 -9.11 11.27
N GLU A 126 -14.95 -9.61 12.29
CA GLU A 126 -14.71 -10.98 12.72
C GLU A 126 -16.02 -11.75 12.80
#